data_64a0bb13b33419f39f035d6ec46eb731
#
_entry.id   64a0bb13b33419f39f035d6ec46eb731
#
_cell.length_a   1.000
_cell.length_b   1.000
_cell.length_c   1.000
_cell.angle_alpha   90.00
_cell.angle_beta   90.00
_cell.angle_gamma   90.00
#
_symmetry.space_group_name_H-M   'P 1'
#
loop_
_entity.id
_entity.type
_entity.pdbx_description
1 polymer ?
#
loop_
_entity_poly.entity_id
_entity_poly.type
_entity_poly.pdbx_seq_one_letter_code
_entity_poly.pdbx_strand_id
1 'polypeptide(L)'
;FNLPNERNREITVDQIHKKQECMIKAAALMKDSGFAGVDLHAAHWGYLLDNFLMPIANHREDEYGGCLENRVRVITEMVEGIHQVCGSDFAVTIGLGVKSFITALNKGSLTGENEAGRTVEEAIEIAKLLEKAGVNAILADVGIYDSFYHACPPGYMPKGHALDLYAQVKEQVGIPVL
;
A
#
# COMPACT_ATOMS: atom_id res chain seq x y z
N PHE A 1 -11.55 12.98 -7.14
CA PHE A 1 -13.01 13.18 -7.04
C PHE A 1 -13.30 14.10 -5.86
N ASN A 2 -13.25 15.41 -6.06
CA ASN A 2 -13.76 16.37 -5.07
C ASN A 2 -15.27 16.49 -5.30
N LEU A 3 -16.08 15.84 -4.50
CA LEU A 3 -17.51 16.16 -4.43
C LEU A 3 -17.65 17.53 -3.76
N PRO A 4 -18.23 18.53 -4.43
CA PRO A 4 -18.41 19.85 -3.85
C PRO A 4 -19.35 19.72 -2.66
N ASN A 5 -18.86 19.94 -1.45
CA ASN A 5 -19.49 19.90 -0.14
C ASN A 5 -19.16 18.68 0.77
N GLU A 6 -18.38 17.70 0.35
CA GLU A 6 -17.88 16.67 1.26
C GLU A 6 -16.46 17.04 1.72
N ARG A 7 -16.31 17.27 3.02
CA ARG A 7 -15.00 17.41 3.64
C ARG A 7 -14.53 16.03 4.08
N ASN A 8 -13.39 15.59 3.57
CA ASN A 8 -12.67 14.45 4.13
C ASN A 8 -12.37 14.76 5.60
N ARG A 9 -12.62 13.80 6.47
CA ARG A 9 -12.27 13.87 7.88
C ARG A 9 -11.31 12.76 8.23
N GLU A 10 -10.48 13.03 9.21
CA GLU A 10 -9.61 12.01 9.78
C GLU A 10 -10.44 10.89 10.42
N ILE A 11 -10.08 9.65 10.13
CA ILE A 11 -10.69 8.46 10.71
C ILE A 11 -10.20 8.30 12.17
N THR A 12 -11.10 7.99 13.11
CA THR A 12 -10.72 7.75 14.52
C THR A 12 -10.08 6.36 14.69
N VAL A 13 -9.34 6.14 15.79
CA VAL A 13 -8.75 4.83 16.13
C VAL A 13 -9.84 3.74 16.21
N ASP A 14 -10.97 4.00 16.85
CA ASP A 14 -12.09 3.05 16.89
C ASP A 14 -12.62 2.70 15.48
N GLN A 15 -12.63 3.67 14.58
CA GLN A 15 -13.02 3.43 13.19
C GLN A 15 -11.96 2.64 12.42
N ILE A 16 -10.66 2.82 12.73
CA ILE A 16 -9.58 2.00 12.17
C ILE A 16 -9.81 0.55 12.60
N HIS A 17 -9.93 0.27 13.88
CA HIS A 17 -10.16 -1.08 14.41
C HIS A 17 -11.40 -1.74 13.77
N LYS A 18 -12.50 -0.98 13.66
CA LYS A 18 -13.71 -1.48 13.00
C LYS A 18 -13.47 -1.83 11.51
N LYS A 19 -12.65 -1.06 10.80
CA LYS A 19 -12.29 -1.37 9.40
C LYS A 19 -11.41 -2.61 9.31
N GLN A 20 -10.43 -2.75 10.21
CA GLN A 20 -9.61 -3.95 10.31
C GLN A 20 -10.48 -5.19 10.56
N GLU A 21 -11.39 -5.15 11.52
CA GLU A 21 -12.33 -6.25 11.77
C GLU A 21 -13.18 -6.59 10.55
N CYS A 22 -13.66 -5.59 9.80
CA CYS A 22 -14.44 -5.82 8.59
C CYS A 22 -13.60 -6.52 7.50
N MET A 23 -12.33 -6.11 7.33
CA MET A 23 -11.43 -6.73 6.35
C MET A 23 -11.08 -8.17 6.74
N ILE A 24 -10.82 -8.42 8.03
CA ILE A 24 -10.56 -9.77 8.54
C ILE A 24 -11.79 -10.68 8.33
N LYS A 25 -12.99 -10.20 8.64
CA LYS A 25 -14.23 -10.94 8.38
C LYS A 25 -14.46 -11.22 6.89
N ALA A 26 -14.15 -10.23 6.03
CA ALA A 26 -14.23 -10.44 4.58
C ALA A 26 -13.26 -11.53 4.11
N ALA A 27 -12.01 -11.55 4.62
CA ALA A 27 -11.05 -12.59 4.31
C ALA A 27 -11.54 -13.99 4.75
N ALA A 28 -12.16 -14.09 5.93
CA ALA A 28 -12.77 -15.34 6.39
C ALA A 28 -13.88 -15.84 5.45
N LEU A 29 -14.76 -14.94 5.01
CA LEU A 29 -15.79 -15.27 4.03
C LEU A 29 -15.21 -15.74 2.68
N MET A 30 -14.11 -15.11 2.22
CA MET A 30 -13.41 -15.54 1.01
C MET A 30 -12.84 -16.94 1.18
N LYS A 31 -12.21 -17.25 2.33
CA LYS A 31 -11.73 -18.61 2.64
C LYS A 31 -12.86 -19.62 2.64
N ASP A 32 -13.97 -19.34 3.32
CA ASP A 32 -15.14 -20.22 3.38
C ASP A 32 -15.77 -20.45 1.99
N SER A 33 -15.59 -19.48 1.08
CA SER A 33 -16.02 -19.58 -0.32
C SER A 33 -15.02 -20.33 -1.22
N GLY A 34 -13.92 -20.85 -0.68
CA GLY A 34 -12.94 -21.65 -1.40
C GLY A 34 -11.81 -20.86 -2.08
N PHE A 35 -11.64 -19.58 -1.76
CA PHE A 35 -10.47 -18.81 -2.24
C PHE A 35 -9.22 -19.21 -1.48
N ALA A 36 -8.06 -19.19 -2.16
CA ALA A 36 -6.76 -19.53 -1.58
C ALA A 36 -6.10 -18.35 -0.83
N GLY A 37 -6.61 -17.14 -1.00
CA GLY A 37 -6.04 -15.93 -0.39
C GLY A 37 -6.81 -14.67 -0.74
N VAL A 38 -6.31 -13.55 -0.24
CA VAL A 38 -6.82 -12.20 -0.51
C VAL A 38 -5.68 -11.25 -0.85
N ASP A 39 -5.99 -10.20 -1.60
CA ASP A 39 -5.09 -9.08 -1.85
C ASP A 39 -5.54 -7.84 -1.09
N LEU A 40 -4.62 -7.21 -0.35
CA LEU A 40 -4.83 -5.93 0.32
C LEU A 40 -4.25 -4.81 -0.54
N HIS A 41 -5.10 -3.90 -1.01
CA HIS A 41 -4.67 -2.83 -1.90
C HIS A 41 -4.12 -1.62 -1.13
N ALA A 42 -2.81 -1.43 -1.17
CA ALA A 42 -2.08 -0.32 -0.54
C ALA A 42 -1.21 0.45 -1.57
N ALA A 43 -1.75 0.65 -2.76
CA ALA A 43 -1.17 1.45 -3.82
C ALA A 43 -2.13 2.58 -4.24
N HIS A 44 -1.67 3.49 -5.10
CA HIS A 44 -2.47 4.56 -5.70
C HIS A 44 -3.14 5.46 -4.65
N TRP A 45 -2.40 6.40 -4.10
CA TRP A 45 -2.87 7.37 -3.11
C TRP A 45 -4.33 7.80 -3.32
N GLY A 46 -5.09 7.89 -2.22
CA GLY A 46 -6.55 8.10 -2.22
C GLY A 46 -7.32 6.90 -1.68
N TYR A 47 -6.72 5.71 -1.69
CA TYR A 47 -7.25 4.53 -1.00
C TYR A 47 -6.80 4.49 0.46
N LEU A 48 -7.61 3.85 1.31
CA LEU A 48 -7.47 3.89 2.77
C LEU A 48 -6.06 3.51 3.23
N LEU A 49 -5.54 2.37 2.77
CA LEU A 49 -4.27 1.83 3.28
C LEU A 49 -3.08 2.67 2.83
N ASP A 50 -3.05 3.11 1.60
CA ASP A 50 -1.95 3.92 1.09
C ASP A 50 -1.90 5.32 1.72
N ASN A 51 -3.04 5.87 2.14
CA ASN A 51 -3.08 7.12 2.89
C ASN A 51 -2.38 7.02 4.26
N PHE A 52 -2.42 5.86 4.92
CA PHE A 52 -1.65 5.65 6.15
C PHE A 52 -0.16 5.57 5.87
N LEU A 53 0.25 4.94 4.78
CA LEU A 53 1.66 4.73 4.44
C LEU A 53 2.39 6.03 4.05
N MET A 54 1.71 7.00 3.45
CA MET A 54 2.33 8.20 2.87
C MET A 54 2.45 9.36 3.86
N PRO A 55 3.67 9.83 4.21
CA PRO A 55 3.85 10.94 5.16
C PRO A 55 3.23 12.24 4.67
N ILE A 56 3.15 12.46 3.35
CA ILE A 56 2.51 13.65 2.77
C ILE A 56 0.99 13.69 3.02
N ALA A 57 0.37 12.55 3.37
CA ALA A 57 -1.06 12.42 3.65
C ALA A 57 -1.33 12.11 5.13
N ASN A 58 -0.47 11.31 5.76
CA ASN A 58 -0.64 10.87 7.14
C ASN A 58 0.06 11.83 8.12
N HIS A 59 -0.70 12.72 8.71
CA HIS A 59 -0.23 13.68 9.73
C HIS A 59 -0.67 13.30 11.14
N ARG A 60 -1.02 12.02 11.38
CA ARG A 60 -1.48 11.51 12.67
C ARG A 60 -0.34 11.54 13.69
N GLU A 61 -0.72 11.80 14.96
CA GLU A 61 0.18 11.80 16.11
C GLU A 61 -0.05 10.60 17.05
N ASP A 62 -0.97 9.69 16.68
CA ASP A 62 -1.26 8.46 17.40
C ASP A 62 -0.43 7.26 16.88
N GLU A 63 -0.77 6.04 17.33
CA GLU A 63 -0.08 4.80 16.99
C GLU A 63 -0.14 4.41 15.49
N TYR A 64 -0.89 5.14 14.66
CA TYR A 64 -1.01 4.93 13.22
C TYR A 64 -0.33 6.03 12.40
N GLY A 65 0.45 6.92 13.03
CA GLY A 65 1.15 8.03 12.38
C GLY A 65 2.58 8.22 12.85
N GLY A 66 3.28 9.18 12.26
CA GLY A 66 4.66 9.50 12.59
C GLY A 66 5.67 8.55 11.96
N CYS A 67 6.33 7.69 12.74
CA CYS A 67 7.36 6.77 12.23
C CYS A 67 6.79 5.72 11.26
N LEU A 68 7.68 5.10 10.49
CA LEU A 68 7.29 4.16 9.44
C LEU A 68 6.52 2.96 10.00
N GLU A 69 6.97 2.41 11.12
CA GLU A 69 6.34 1.27 11.80
C GLU A 69 4.89 1.58 12.18
N ASN A 70 4.62 2.78 12.67
CA ASN A 70 3.27 3.22 12.99
C ASN A 70 2.40 3.39 11.72
N ARG A 71 2.96 3.95 10.65
CA ARG A 71 2.25 4.13 9.39
C ARG A 71 1.90 2.81 8.71
N VAL A 72 2.72 1.78 8.88
CA VAL A 72 2.48 0.42 8.36
C VAL A 72 1.56 -0.39 9.28
N ARG A 73 1.42 -0.03 10.55
CA ARG A 73 0.71 -0.77 11.59
C ARG A 73 -0.69 -1.21 11.19
N VAL A 74 -1.48 -0.34 10.57
CA VAL A 74 -2.84 -0.69 10.15
C VAL A 74 -2.88 -1.93 9.26
N ILE A 75 -1.87 -2.10 8.40
CA ILE A 75 -1.78 -3.22 7.47
C ILE A 75 -1.24 -4.46 8.18
N THR A 76 -0.18 -4.33 8.98
CA THR A 76 0.41 -5.48 9.69
C THR A 76 -0.59 -6.12 10.65
N GLU A 77 -1.37 -5.32 11.38
CA GLU A 77 -2.46 -5.81 12.24
C GLU A 77 -3.57 -6.52 11.43
N MET A 78 -3.90 -6.05 10.22
CA MET A 78 -4.83 -6.74 9.33
C MET A 78 -4.28 -8.10 8.88
N VAL A 79 -3.02 -8.15 8.46
CA VAL A 79 -2.35 -9.38 8.01
C VAL A 79 -2.33 -10.41 9.15
N GLU A 80 -1.90 -10.01 10.33
CA GLU A 80 -1.88 -10.86 11.52
C GLU A 80 -3.28 -11.37 11.88
N GLY A 81 -4.28 -10.48 11.88
CA GLY A 81 -5.67 -10.85 12.15
C GLY A 81 -6.26 -11.81 11.11
N ILE A 82 -5.92 -11.64 9.84
CA ILE A 82 -6.34 -12.58 8.78
C ILE A 82 -5.71 -13.96 9.02
N HIS A 83 -4.41 -14.03 9.30
CA HIS A 83 -3.75 -15.31 9.59
C HIS A 83 -4.26 -15.98 10.86
N GLN A 84 -4.63 -15.21 11.90
CA GLN A 84 -5.25 -15.74 13.10
C GLN A 84 -6.60 -16.42 12.82
N VAL A 85 -7.41 -15.85 11.94
CA VAL A 85 -8.76 -16.36 11.62
C VAL A 85 -8.73 -17.40 10.49
N CYS A 86 -7.92 -17.14 9.47
CA CYS A 86 -7.87 -17.96 8.25
C CYS A 86 -6.78 -19.03 8.26
N GLY A 87 -5.83 -18.97 9.20
CA GLY A 87 -4.65 -19.84 9.21
C GLY A 87 -3.53 -19.33 8.30
N SER A 88 -2.31 -19.83 8.53
CA SER A 88 -1.09 -19.41 7.83
C SER A 88 -0.98 -19.91 6.39
N ASP A 89 -1.80 -20.85 6.00
CA ASP A 89 -1.92 -21.41 4.65
C ASP A 89 -2.81 -20.57 3.73
N PHE A 90 -3.58 -19.63 4.28
CA PHE A 90 -4.38 -18.68 3.50
C PHE A 90 -3.52 -17.49 3.09
N ALA A 91 -3.27 -17.36 1.79
CA ALA A 91 -2.36 -16.34 1.28
C ALA A 91 -2.90 -14.91 1.48
N VAL A 92 -2.02 -14.03 1.96
CA VAL A 92 -2.28 -12.58 1.99
C VAL A 92 -1.24 -11.91 1.11
N THR A 93 -1.69 -11.32 0.00
CA THR A 93 -0.85 -10.50 -0.86
C THR A 93 -1.15 -9.02 -0.65
N ILE A 94 -0.29 -8.16 -1.13
CA ILE A 94 -0.47 -6.72 -1.02
C ILE A 94 -0.09 -5.99 -2.30
N GLY A 95 -0.99 -5.14 -2.79
CA GLY A 95 -0.68 -4.17 -3.82
C GLY A 95 0.06 -2.99 -3.20
N LEU A 96 1.35 -2.83 -3.48
CA LEU A 96 2.22 -1.81 -2.91
C LEU A 96 2.70 -0.83 -3.97
N GLY A 97 2.43 0.47 -3.78
CA GLY A 97 3.05 1.52 -4.57
C GLY A 97 4.54 1.65 -4.22
N VAL A 98 5.42 1.39 -5.18
CA VAL A 98 6.89 1.41 -4.96
C VAL A 98 7.46 2.82 -5.07
N LYS A 99 6.91 3.64 -5.96
CA LYS A 99 7.31 5.05 -6.13
C LYS A 99 6.12 5.88 -6.58
N SER A 100 5.93 7.06 -5.99
CA SER A 100 4.75 7.89 -6.27
C SER A 100 4.91 8.77 -7.51
N PHE A 101 6.12 9.19 -7.86
CA PHE A 101 6.39 10.11 -8.98
C PHE A 101 5.65 11.45 -8.85
N ILE A 102 5.74 12.10 -7.68
CA ILE A 102 5.17 13.42 -7.42
C ILE A 102 6.19 14.35 -6.78
N THR A 103 6.09 15.65 -7.10
CA THR A 103 6.90 16.70 -6.46
C THR A 103 6.13 17.48 -5.40
N ALA A 104 4.81 17.37 -5.39
CA ALA A 104 3.87 17.84 -4.37
C ALA A 104 2.51 17.20 -4.63
N LEU A 105 1.54 17.39 -3.75
CA LEU A 105 0.14 17.04 -4.02
C LEU A 105 -0.35 17.77 -5.28
N ASN A 106 -1.02 17.05 -6.18
CA ASN A 106 -1.50 17.49 -7.50
C ASN A 106 -0.36 17.88 -8.47
N LYS A 107 0.87 17.40 -8.25
CA LYS A 107 2.02 17.67 -9.12
C LYS A 107 2.80 16.38 -9.42
N GLY A 108 2.41 15.70 -10.49
CA GLY A 108 3.14 14.56 -11.02
C GLY A 108 4.51 14.93 -11.58
N SER A 109 5.46 13.98 -11.53
CA SER A 109 6.82 14.11 -12.07
C SER A 109 7.07 13.05 -13.13
N LEU A 110 7.59 13.44 -14.29
CA LEU A 110 7.98 12.50 -15.36
C LEU A 110 9.27 11.74 -15.01
N THR A 111 10.20 12.38 -14.31
CA THR A 111 11.52 11.82 -14.01
C THR A 111 11.61 11.15 -12.66
N GLY A 112 10.68 11.50 -11.74
CA GLY A 112 10.72 11.08 -10.34
C GLY A 112 11.84 11.75 -9.52
N GLU A 113 12.39 12.87 -10.01
CA GLU A 113 13.28 13.73 -9.24
C GLU A 113 12.49 14.52 -8.19
N ASN A 114 13.15 14.83 -7.06
CA ASN A 114 12.54 15.59 -5.95
C ASN A 114 11.22 14.94 -5.45
N GLU A 115 11.21 13.62 -5.29
CA GLU A 115 10.04 12.86 -4.85
C GLU A 115 9.52 13.36 -3.50
N ALA A 116 8.26 13.80 -3.47
CA ALA A 116 7.57 14.24 -2.26
C ALA A 116 6.63 13.18 -1.67
N GLY A 117 6.35 12.13 -2.44
CA GLY A 117 5.56 10.98 -2.03
C GLY A 117 6.44 9.85 -1.52
N ARG A 118 6.14 8.63 -1.95
CA ARG A 118 6.92 7.44 -1.62
C ARG A 118 8.14 7.32 -2.50
N THR A 119 9.31 7.11 -1.89
CA THR A 119 10.55 6.72 -2.57
C THR A 119 10.69 5.21 -2.59
N VAL A 120 11.59 4.70 -3.44
CA VAL A 120 11.89 3.25 -3.51
C VAL A 120 12.49 2.75 -2.20
N GLU A 121 13.34 3.54 -1.57
CA GLU A 121 13.98 3.20 -0.29
C GLU A 121 12.91 3.04 0.80
N GLU A 122 11.94 3.94 0.88
CA GLU A 122 10.82 3.81 1.82
C GLU A 122 9.95 2.59 1.49
N ALA A 123 9.68 2.32 0.21
CA ALA A 123 8.94 1.14 -0.21
C ALA A 123 9.64 -0.17 0.18
N ILE A 124 10.96 -0.22 0.11
CA ILE A 124 11.78 -1.35 0.56
C ILE A 124 11.59 -1.59 2.05
N GLU A 125 11.67 -0.56 2.88
CA GLU A 125 11.47 -0.70 4.32
C GLU A 125 10.03 -1.11 4.67
N ILE A 126 9.03 -0.59 3.95
CA ILE A 126 7.64 -1.06 4.05
C ILE A 126 7.56 -2.55 3.69
N ALA A 127 8.15 -2.96 2.58
CA ALA A 127 8.13 -4.34 2.12
C ALA A 127 8.71 -5.32 3.15
N LYS A 128 9.83 -4.95 3.80
CA LYS A 128 10.44 -5.74 4.89
C LYS A 128 9.50 -5.88 6.11
N LEU A 129 8.82 -4.80 6.48
CA LEU A 129 7.86 -4.83 7.60
C LEU A 129 6.65 -5.72 7.25
N LEU A 130 6.16 -5.64 6.01
CA LEU A 130 5.06 -6.46 5.53
C LEU A 130 5.44 -7.95 5.44
N GLU A 131 6.62 -8.27 4.94
CA GLU A 131 7.15 -9.65 4.94
C GLU A 131 7.23 -10.21 6.37
N LYS A 132 7.77 -9.42 7.31
CA LYS A 132 7.85 -9.80 8.72
C LYS A 132 6.47 -10.03 9.35
N ALA A 133 5.44 -9.32 8.91
CA ALA A 133 4.06 -9.50 9.36
C ALA A 133 3.36 -10.71 8.74
N GLY A 134 3.97 -11.38 7.74
CA GLY A 134 3.45 -12.60 7.12
C GLY A 134 2.81 -12.38 5.75
N VAL A 135 3.02 -11.25 5.09
CA VAL A 135 2.61 -11.07 3.68
C VAL A 135 3.32 -12.11 2.82
N ASN A 136 2.58 -12.77 1.92
CA ASN A 136 3.09 -13.88 1.11
C ASN A 136 3.64 -13.43 -0.26
N ALA A 137 3.18 -12.30 -0.80
CA ALA A 137 3.70 -11.71 -2.02
C ALA A 137 3.33 -10.21 -2.11
N ILE A 138 4.10 -9.47 -2.87
CA ILE A 138 3.86 -8.05 -3.18
C ILE A 138 3.53 -7.91 -4.65
N LEU A 139 2.41 -7.26 -4.96
CA LEU A 139 2.07 -6.77 -6.29
C LEU A 139 2.62 -5.33 -6.37
N ALA A 140 3.79 -5.20 -6.99
CA ALA A 140 4.47 -3.90 -7.09
C ALA A 140 3.81 -3.02 -8.15
N ASP A 141 3.58 -1.77 -7.80
CA ASP A 141 3.03 -0.77 -8.70
C ASP A 141 3.78 0.56 -8.56
N VAL A 142 3.60 1.47 -9.50
CA VAL A 142 4.20 2.80 -9.49
C VAL A 142 3.18 3.86 -9.87
N GLY A 143 3.45 5.08 -9.42
CA GLY A 143 2.56 6.20 -9.69
C GLY A 143 1.33 6.23 -8.79
N ILE A 144 0.66 7.34 -8.83
CA ILE A 144 -0.60 7.62 -8.16
C ILE A 144 -1.51 8.38 -9.14
N TYR A 145 -2.69 8.82 -8.71
CA TYR A 145 -3.59 9.58 -9.59
C TYR A 145 -2.94 10.85 -10.17
N ASP A 146 -2.07 11.53 -9.42
CA ASP A 146 -1.37 12.73 -9.90
C ASP A 146 -0.26 12.43 -10.94
N SER A 147 0.22 11.19 -10.96
CA SER A 147 1.24 10.66 -11.87
C SER A 147 0.75 9.42 -12.63
N PHE A 148 -0.54 9.41 -12.99
CA PHE A 148 -1.26 8.26 -13.53
C PHE A 148 -0.60 7.65 -14.79
N TYR A 149 0.14 8.44 -15.56
CA TYR A 149 0.90 7.97 -16.70
C TYR A 149 2.08 7.02 -16.33
N HIS A 150 2.45 6.92 -15.05
CA HIS A 150 3.35 5.86 -14.57
C HIS A 150 2.59 4.59 -14.21
N ALA A 151 1.42 4.71 -13.58
CA ALA A 151 0.57 3.56 -13.24
C ALA A 151 -0.05 2.91 -14.48
N CYS A 152 -0.47 3.73 -15.45
CA CYS A 152 -1.02 3.29 -16.73
C CYS A 152 -0.21 3.91 -17.87
N PRO A 153 0.98 3.37 -18.18
CA PRO A 153 1.91 3.99 -19.09
C PRO A 153 1.37 4.05 -20.52
N PRO A 154 1.36 5.24 -21.14
CA PRO A 154 0.97 5.39 -22.54
C PRO A 154 1.99 4.73 -23.47
N GLY A 155 1.59 4.42 -24.71
CA GLY A 155 2.38 3.65 -25.66
C GLY A 155 3.73 4.26 -26.06
N TYR A 156 3.99 5.51 -25.75
CA TYR A 156 5.30 6.17 -25.99
C TYR A 156 6.28 6.01 -24.83
N MET A 157 5.83 5.52 -23.66
CA MET A 157 6.76 5.20 -22.58
C MET A 157 7.52 3.90 -22.85
N PRO A 158 8.77 3.80 -22.37
CA PRO A 158 9.55 2.57 -22.53
C PRO A 158 8.81 1.37 -21.92
N LYS A 159 8.83 0.24 -22.62
CA LYS A 159 8.29 -1.02 -22.06
C LYS A 159 9.06 -1.40 -20.81
N GLY A 160 8.34 -1.80 -19.76
CA GLY A 160 8.95 -2.20 -18.50
C GLY A 160 9.62 -1.06 -17.74
N HIS A 161 9.16 0.18 -17.92
CA HIS A 161 9.74 1.40 -17.33
C HIS A 161 9.90 1.37 -15.79
N ALA A 162 9.19 0.49 -15.10
CA ALA A 162 9.24 0.34 -13.64
C ALA A 162 9.95 -0.94 -13.17
N LEU A 163 10.39 -1.82 -14.07
CA LEU A 163 10.97 -3.12 -13.70
C LEU A 163 12.21 -2.98 -12.82
N ASP A 164 13.08 -1.99 -13.06
CA ASP A 164 14.26 -1.76 -12.24
C ASP A 164 13.90 -1.34 -10.81
N LEU A 165 12.77 -0.67 -10.62
CA LEU A 165 12.25 -0.29 -9.30
C LEU A 165 11.71 -1.52 -8.56
N TYR A 166 10.98 -2.39 -9.25
CA TYR A 166 10.48 -3.65 -8.68
C TYR A 166 11.61 -4.61 -8.34
N ALA A 167 12.66 -4.68 -9.18
CA ALA A 167 13.85 -5.48 -8.91
C ALA A 167 14.56 -5.04 -7.62
N GLN A 168 14.70 -3.74 -7.38
CA GLN A 168 15.27 -3.20 -6.15
C GLN A 168 14.52 -3.66 -4.91
N VAL A 169 13.16 -3.66 -4.94
CA VAL A 169 12.36 -4.21 -3.85
C VAL A 169 12.59 -5.71 -3.71
N LYS A 170 12.54 -6.46 -4.84
CA LYS A 170 12.71 -7.92 -4.83
C LYS A 170 14.06 -8.36 -4.26
N GLU A 171 15.13 -7.63 -4.51
CA GLU A 171 16.47 -7.92 -3.96
C GLU A 171 16.53 -7.82 -2.43
N GLN A 172 15.59 -7.13 -1.79
CA GLN A 172 15.59 -6.83 -0.36
C GLN A 172 14.60 -7.69 0.46
N VAL A 173 13.76 -8.50 -0.21
CA VAL A 173 12.76 -9.36 0.44
C VAL A 173 12.83 -10.78 -0.11
N GLY A 174 12.51 -11.78 0.75
CA GLY A 174 12.46 -13.19 0.38
C GLY A 174 11.18 -13.60 -0.37
N ILE A 175 10.07 -12.87 -0.15
CA ILE A 175 8.79 -13.14 -0.77
C ILE A 175 8.74 -12.74 -2.25
N PRO A 176 7.85 -13.35 -3.07
CA PRO A 176 7.62 -12.93 -4.45
C PRO A 176 7.25 -11.45 -4.58
N VAL A 177 7.80 -10.79 -5.60
CA VAL A 177 7.41 -9.45 -6.06
C VAL A 177 6.98 -9.60 -7.51
N LEU A 178 5.75 -9.20 -7.83
CA LEU A 178 5.06 -9.40 -9.11
C LEU A 178 4.78 -8.07 -9.77
#